data_ddfc9b1f67ac30fd52bbe56ea2ca6abd
#
_entry.id   ddfc9b1f67ac30fd52bbe56ea2ca6abd
#
_cell.length_a   1.000
_cell.length_b   1.000
_cell.length_c   1.000
_cell.angle_alpha   90.00
_cell.angle_beta   90.00
_cell.angle_gamma   90.00
#
_symmetry.space_group_name_H-M   'P 1'
#
loop_
_entity.id
_entity.type
_entity.pdbx_description
1 polymer ?
#
loop_
_entity_poly.entity_id
_entity_poly.type
_entity_poly.pdbx_seq_one_letter_code
_entity_poly.pdbx_strand_id
1 'polypeptide(L)'
;MKSIKVTNTGGPEVLELEEITLDKPGADEVQIEHVSIGLNYIDTYHRSGLYPLQLPTGIGLEAAGIIKEIGSNVSNFSVGDKVAYAAAPLGSYSTHRNYPSKNIVKVPDNIDLEIISSAMTKGMTTFYLLHKTYVPKKGETVLFHAAAGGVGQFF
;
A
#
# COMPACT_ATOMS: atom_id res chain seq x y z
N MET A 1 2.27 -1.85 19.40
CA MET A 1 1.88 -1.46 18.03
C MET A 1 0.52 -2.06 17.73
N LYS A 2 -0.19 -1.62 16.67
CA LYS A 2 -1.53 -2.12 16.34
C LYS A 2 -1.62 -2.55 14.89
N SER A 3 -2.44 -3.57 14.59
CA SER A 3 -2.70 -4.06 13.24
C SER A 3 -4.14 -4.54 13.11
N ILE A 4 -4.70 -4.40 11.91
CA ILE A 4 -5.95 -5.07 11.54
C ILE A 4 -5.62 -6.46 11.03
N LYS A 5 -6.33 -7.46 11.55
CA LYS A 5 -6.22 -8.86 11.17
C LYS A 5 -7.57 -9.39 10.69
N VAL A 6 -7.52 -10.27 9.72
CA VAL A 6 -8.67 -10.99 9.18
C VAL A 6 -8.46 -12.47 9.41
N THR A 7 -9.31 -13.09 10.21
CA THR A 7 -9.28 -14.52 10.53
C THR A 7 -10.28 -15.31 9.69
N ASN A 8 -11.35 -14.69 9.25
CA ASN A 8 -12.40 -15.24 8.40
C ASN A 8 -12.79 -14.23 7.33
N THR A 9 -13.29 -14.69 6.20
CA THR A 9 -13.88 -13.81 5.18
C THR A 9 -15.27 -13.34 5.58
N GLY A 10 -15.63 -12.10 5.23
CA GLY A 10 -16.95 -11.56 5.59
C GLY A 10 -17.10 -10.07 5.28
N GLY A 11 -18.04 -9.45 5.95
CA GLY A 11 -18.28 -8.01 5.93
C GLY A 11 -17.26 -7.24 6.79
N PRO A 12 -17.50 -5.94 7.05
CA PRO A 12 -16.59 -5.12 7.86
C PRO A 12 -16.33 -5.65 9.28
N GLU A 13 -17.24 -6.44 9.80
CA GLU A 13 -17.18 -7.04 11.14
C GLU A 13 -16.01 -8.01 11.34
N VAL A 14 -15.43 -8.54 10.26
CA VAL A 14 -14.27 -9.46 10.35
C VAL A 14 -12.94 -8.75 10.48
N LEU A 15 -12.94 -7.41 10.49
CA LEU A 15 -11.73 -6.60 10.69
C LEU A 15 -11.46 -6.46 12.18
N GLU A 16 -10.52 -7.23 12.70
CA GLU A 16 -10.17 -7.27 14.11
C GLU A 16 -8.93 -6.41 14.38
N LEU A 17 -9.04 -5.47 15.32
CA LEU A 17 -7.90 -4.67 15.77
C LEU A 17 -7.13 -5.44 16.86
N GLU A 18 -5.89 -5.77 16.58
CA GLU A 18 -5.00 -6.47 17.51
C GLU A 18 -3.81 -5.60 17.93
N GLU A 19 -3.33 -5.82 19.13
CA GLU A 19 -2.01 -5.35 19.54
C GLU A 19 -0.95 -6.35 19.06
N ILE A 20 0.10 -5.83 18.43
CA ILE A 20 1.18 -6.63 17.89
C ILE A 20 2.54 -6.17 18.45
N THR A 21 3.47 -7.11 18.53
CA THR A 21 4.89 -6.84 18.71
C THR A 21 5.61 -7.28 17.45
N LEU A 22 6.46 -6.43 16.92
CA LEU A 22 7.29 -6.76 15.77
C LEU A 22 8.70 -7.16 16.23
N ASP A 23 9.21 -8.21 15.65
CA ASP A 23 10.63 -8.52 15.71
C ASP A 23 11.44 -7.48 14.92
N LYS A 24 12.76 -7.50 15.05
CA LYS A 24 13.64 -6.71 14.18
C LYS A 24 13.40 -7.07 12.71
N PRO A 25 13.55 -6.09 11.79
CA PRO A 25 13.40 -6.37 10.37
C PRO A 25 14.41 -7.44 9.91
N GLY A 26 13.97 -8.31 9.01
CA GLY A 26 14.85 -9.26 8.33
C GLY A 26 15.96 -8.55 7.55
N ALA A 27 16.98 -9.30 7.12
CA ALA A 27 18.16 -8.72 6.48
C ALA A 27 17.86 -7.79 5.30
N ASP A 28 16.83 -8.10 4.51
CA ASP A 28 16.42 -7.32 3.31
C ASP A 28 15.17 -6.45 3.55
N GLU A 29 14.74 -6.30 4.80
CA GLU A 29 13.56 -5.55 5.18
C GLU A 29 13.89 -4.24 5.86
N VAL A 30 12.89 -3.37 5.89
CA VAL A 30 12.87 -2.17 6.74
C VAL A 30 11.66 -2.23 7.67
N GLN A 31 11.78 -1.67 8.86
CA GLN A 31 10.63 -1.42 9.72
C GLN A 31 10.12 -0.01 9.44
N ILE A 32 8.84 0.11 9.11
CA ILE A 32 8.17 1.36 8.79
C ILE A 32 7.13 1.68 9.86
N GLU A 33 7.18 2.89 10.41
CA GLU A 33 6.08 3.51 11.14
C GLU A 33 5.17 4.23 10.14
N HIS A 34 3.93 3.77 10.00
CA HIS A 34 2.99 4.40 9.06
C HIS A 34 2.49 5.74 9.60
N VAL A 35 2.57 6.76 8.76
CA VAL A 35 1.95 8.07 8.98
C VAL A 35 0.54 8.07 8.39
N SER A 36 0.38 7.44 7.22
CA SER A 36 -0.91 7.34 6.55
C SER A 36 -1.03 6.03 5.77
N ILE A 37 -2.25 5.53 5.66
CA ILE A 37 -2.58 4.24 5.03
C ILE A 37 -3.61 4.51 3.94
N GLY A 38 -3.32 4.08 2.73
CA GLY A 38 -4.25 4.17 1.62
C GLY A 38 -5.30 3.06 1.67
N LEU A 39 -6.55 3.45 1.41
CA LEU A 39 -7.67 2.53 1.32
C LEU A 39 -8.03 2.31 -0.16
N ASN A 40 -8.13 1.05 -0.55
CA ASN A 40 -8.45 0.65 -1.92
C ASN A 40 -9.63 -0.32 -1.98
N TYR A 41 -10.38 -0.26 -3.07
CA TYR A 41 -11.55 -1.12 -3.22
C TYR A 41 -11.19 -2.62 -3.22
N ILE A 42 -9.98 -2.97 -3.68
CA ILE A 42 -9.47 -4.35 -3.65
C ILE A 42 -9.36 -4.91 -2.22
N ASP A 43 -9.20 -4.07 -1.20
CA ASP A 43 -9.15 -4.50 0.19
C ASP A 43 -10.49 -5.13 0.61
N THR A 44 -11.59 -4.68 0.03
CA THR A 44 -12.92 -5.30 0.24
C THR A 44 -13.01 -6.66 -0.42
N TYR A 45 -12.35 -6.87 -1.56
CA TYR A 45 -12.28 -8.18 -2.24
C TYR A 45 -11.45 -9.20 -1.45
N HIS A 46 -10.35 -8.75 -0.87
CA HIS A 46 -9.54 -9.58 0.03
C HIS A 46 -10.34 -9.96 1.27
N ARG A 47 -10.96 -8.98 1.92
CA ARG A 47 -11.76 -9.22 3.13
C ARG A 47 -12.94 -10.16 2.87
N SER A 48 -13.68 -9.98 1.79
CA SER A 48 -14.86 -10.79 1.47
C SER A 48 -14.54 -12.18 0.93
N GLY A 49 -13.27 -12.45 0.56
CA GLY A 49 -12.85 -13.70 -0.04
C GLY A 49 -13.08 -13.80 -1.54
N LEU A 50 -13.52 -12.71 -2.21
CA LEU A 50 -13.60 -12.66 -3.67
C LEU A 50 -12.22 -12.87 -4.30
N TYR A 51 -11.18 -12.33 -3.66
CA TYR A 51 -9.78 -12.64 -3.94
C TYR A 51 -9.25 -13.45 -2.76
N PRO A 52 -9.15 -14.79 -2.91
CA PRO A 52 -8.78 -15.67 -1.80
C PRO A 52 -7.40 -15.35 -1.24
N LEU A 53 -7.31 -15.34 0.09
CA LEU A 53 -6.07 -15.19 0.84
C LEU A 53 -5.88 -16.38 1.78
N GLN A 54 -4.63 -16.66 2.11
CA GLN A 54 -4.34 -17.56 3.22
C GLN A 54 -4.60 -16.85 4.54
N LEU A 55 -5.57 -17.32 5.30
CA LEU A 55 -5.94 -16.77 6.61
C LEU A 55 -5.27 -17.54 7.75
N PRO A 56 -4.99 -16.89 8.90
CA PRO A 56 -5.19 -15.46 9.18
C PRO A 56 -4.15 -14.56 8.50
N THR A 57 -4.54 -13.32 8.16
CA THR A 57 -3.64 -12.38 7.49
C THR A 57 -3.93 -10.92 7.88
N GLY A 58 -2.97 -10.04 7.68
CA GLY A 58 -3.19 -8.60 7.61
C GLY A 58 -3.85 -8.21 6.29
N ILE A 59 -4.44 -7.03 6.23
CA ILE A 59 -5.10 -6.49 5.04
C ILE A 59 -4.51 -5.12 4.66
N GLY A 60 -4.77 -4.67 3.44
CA GLY A 60 -4.28 -3.41 2.88
C GLY A 60 -3.00 -3.57 2.07
N LEU A 61 -2.86 -2.75 1.04
CA LEU A 61 -1.81 -2.81 0.05
C LEU A 61 -0.85 -1.65 0.10
N GLU A 62 -1.31 -0.45 0.47
CA GLU A 62 -0.50 0.77 0.37
C GLU A 62 -0.47 1.57 1.66
N ALA A 63 0.67 2.17 1.89
CA ALA A 63 0.88 3.13 2.97
C ALA A 63 2.10 4.01 2.69
N ALA A 64 2.21 5.09 3.44
CA ALA A 64 3.40 5.91 3.53
C ALA A 64 3.79 6.11 5.00
N GLY A 65 5.08 6.23 5.25
CA GLY A 65 5.59 6.35 6.61
C GLY A 65 7.08 6.66 6.66
N ILE A 66 7.65 6.43 7.84
CA ILE A 66 9.04 6.74 8.14
C ILE A 66 9.76 5.46 8.55
N ILE A 67 10.93 5.23 8.01
CA ILE A 67 11.78 4.09 8.39
C ILE A 67 12.29 4.26 9.82
N LYS A 68 12.08 3.25 10.65
CA LYS A 68 12.52 3.22 12.05
C LYS A 68 13.73 2.31 12.26
N GLU A 69 13.81 1.20 11.52
CA GLU A 69 14.93 0.27 11.52
C GLU A 69 15.18 -0.28 10.12
N ILE A 70 16.39 -0.70 9.84
CA ILE A 70 16.80 -1.31 8.56
C ILE A 70 17.50 -2.65 8.80
N GLY A 71 17.27 -3.60 7.91
CA GLY A 71 17.97 -4.88 7.89
C GLY A 71 19.42 -4.73 7.40
N SER A 72 20.23 -5.72 7.71
CA SER A 72 21.68 -5.69 7.48
C SER A 72 22.11 -5.55 6.02
N ASN A 73 21.27 -5.98 5.07
CA ASN A 73 21.54 -5.89 3.63
C ASN A 73 20.99 -4.61 2.99
N VAL A 74 20.26 -3.80 3.73
CA VAL A 74 19.63 -2.58 3.20
C VAL A 74 20.66 -1.45 3.20
N SER A 75 21.06 -1.01 2.02
CA SER A 75 22.08 0.05 1.83
C SER A 75 21.56 1.32 1.14
N ASN A 76 20.39 1.24 0.51
CA ASN A 76 19.80 2.34 -0.27
C ASN A 76 18.78 3.18 0.53
N PHE A 77 18.53 2.82 1.78
CA PHE A 77 17.66 3.53 2.71
C PHE A 77 18.35 3.78 4.04
N SER A 78 17.86 4.77 4.78
CA SER A 78 18.32 5.15 6.11
C SER A 78 17.15 5.31 7.07
N VAL A 79 17.42 5.14 8.36
CA VAL A 79 16.45 5.48 9.41
C VAL A 79 16.09 6.96 9.29
N GLY A 80 14.80 7.26 9.34
CA GLY A 80 14.26 8.62 9.14
C GLY A 80 13.82 8.91 7.69
N ASP A 81 14.18 8.08 6.70
CA ASP A 81 13.69 8.26 5.33
C ASP A 81 12.17 8.18 5.27
N LYS A 82 11.57 9.13 4.54
CA LYS A 82 10.16 9.06 4.13
C LYS A 82 10.00 8.07 2.99
N VAL A 83 9.10 7.13 3.13
CA VAL A 83 8.88 6.06 2.15
C VAL A 83 7.41 5.79 1.91
N ALA A 84 7.10 5.23 0.73
CA ALA A 84 5.78 4.75 0.38
C ALA A 84 5.88 3.43 -0.37
N TYR A 85 4.79 2.67 -0.35
CA TYR A 85 4.66 1.40 -1.07
C TYR A 85 3.21 1.12 -1.44
N ALA A 86 3.00 0.28 -2.47
CA ALA A 86 1.68 -0.15 -2.91
C ALA A 86 1.76 -1.53 -3.58
N ALA A 87 2.26 -2.53 -2.85
CA ALA A 87 2.40 -3.89 -3.35
C ALA A 87 2.28 -4.93 -2.22
N ALA A 88 2.24 -6.21 -2.60
CA ALA A 88 2.36 -7.32 -1.65
C ALA A 88 3.75 -7.31 -0.96
N PRO A 89 3.85 -7.87 0.25
CA PRO A 89 2.81 -8.56 1.01
C PRO A 89 1.76 -7.61 1.60
N LEU A 90 0.52 -8.12 1.81
CA LEU A 90 -0.56 -7.37 2.45
C LEU A 90 -0.25 -7.05 3.91
N GLY A 91 -1.04 -6.15 4.52
CA GLY A 91 -0.92 -5.81 5.94
C GLY A 91 -0.58 -4.34 6.20
N SER A 92 -0.89 -3.45 5.26
CA SER A 92 -0.69 -2.01 5.47
C SER A 92 -1.61 -1.43 6.55
N TYR A 93 -2.72 -2.10 6.89
CA TYR A 93 -3.61 -1.65 7.97
C TYR A 93 -3.00 -1.94 9.34
N SER A 94 -1.86 -1.31 9.60
CA SER A 94 -1.09 -1.41 10.85
C SER A 94 -0.39 -0.09 11.15
N THR A 95 -0.05 0.15 12.40
CA THR A 95 0.74 1.32 12.77
C THR A 95 2.21 1.17 12.41
N HIS A 96 2.70 -0.06 12.40
CA HIS A 96 4.09 -0.40 12.06
C HIS A 96 4.12 -1.76 11.36
N ARG A 97 5.10 -1.96 10.50
CA ARG A 97 5.38 -3.27 9.91
C ARG A 97 6.81 -3.40 9.43
N ASN A 98 7.29 -4.64 9.35
CA ASN A 98 8.47 -4.98 8.57
C ASN A 98 8.04 -5.21 7.12
N TYR A 99 8.81 -4.67 6.16
CA TYR A 99 8.44 -4.71 4.75
C TYR A 99 9.69 -4.83 3.86
N PRO A 100 9.63 -5.62 2.76
CA PRO A 100 10.77 -5.79 1.86
C PRO A 100 11.23 -4.46 1.27
N SER A 101 12.50 -4.14 1.45
CA SER A 101 13.10 -2.87 1.00
C SER A 101 13.04 -2.66 -0.52
N LYS A 102 13.02 -3.74 -1.30
CA LYS A 102 12.89 -3.69 -2.76
C LYS A 102 11.53 -3.20 -3.27
N ASN A 103 10.51 -3.18 -2.41
CA ASN A 103 9.13 -2.83 -2.77
C ASN A 103 8.75 -1.42 -2.29
N ILE A 104 9.67 -0.65 -1.73
CA ILE A 104 9.43 0.72 -1.28
C ILE A 104 10.14 1.73 -2.17
N VAL A 105 9.61 2.96 -2.15
CA VAL A 105 10.22 4.11 -2.82
C VAL A 105 10.43 5.24 -1.83
N LYS A 106 11.50 6.01 -2.00
CA LYS A 106 11.68 7.27 -1.24
C LYS A 106 10.65 8.29 -1.68
N VAL A 107 10.07 8.97 -0.72
CA VAL A 107 9.15 10.09 -0.96
C VAL A 107 9.97 11.39 -0.88
N PRO A 108 9.92 12.24 -1.93
CA PRO A 108 10.57 13.55 -1.90
C PRO A 108 10.07 14.40 -0.73
N ASP A 109 10.95 15.24 -0.15
CA ASP A 109 10.64 16.01 1.05
C ASP A 109 9.46 16.97 0.90
N ASN A 110 9.23 17.46 -0.32
CA ASN A 110 8.12 18.36 -0.66
C ASN A 110 6.79 17.66 -0.91
N ILE A 111 6.73 16.32 -0.78
CA ILE A 111 5.48 15.55 -0.91
C ILE A 111 5.00 15.14 0.47
N ASP A 112 3.72 15.36 0.72
CA ASP A 112 3.05 14.95 1.95
C ASP A 112 2.81 13.44 1.95
N LEU A 113 3.10 12.78 3.07
CA LEU A 113 2.90 11.34 3.23
C LEU A 113 1.42 10.95 3.18
N GLU A 114 0.51 11.82 3.60
CA GLU A 114 -0.93 11.57 3.49
C GLU A 114 -1.39 11.56 2.03
N ILE A 115 -0.84 12.46 1.22
CA ILE A 115 -1.15 12.50 -0.22
C ILE A 115 -0.61 11.25 -0.92
N ILE A 116 0.67 10.93 -0.72
CA ILE A 116 1.29 9.82 -1.45
C ILE A 116 0.71 8.47 -1.05
N SER A 117 0.33 8.27 0.21
CA SER A 117 -0.30 7.02 0.68
C SER A 117 -1.64 6.72 0.02
N SER A 118 -2.32 7.75 -0.48
CA SER A 118 -3.60 7.59 -1.20
C SER A 118 -3.44 7.58 -2.72
N ALA A 119 -2.25 7.90 -3.22
CA ALA A 119 -1.98 8.10 -4.64
C ALA A 119 -1.23 6.93 -5.31
N MET A 120 -0.49 6.12 -4.54
CA MET A 120 0.40 5.09 -5.12
C MET A 120 -0.35 4.08 -6.00
N THR A 121 -1.29 3.34 -5.46
CA THR A 121 -2.05 2.32 -6.20
C THR A 121 -2.82 2.93 -7.36
N LYS A 122 -3.47 4.05 -7.13
CA LYS A 122 -4.33 4.74 -8.11
C LYS A 122 -3.49 5.36 -9.23
N GLY A 123 -2.42 6.06 -8.88
CA GLY A 123 -1.50 6.68 -9.83
C GLY A 123 -0.74 5.65 -10.67
N MET A 124 -0.24 4.57 -10.06
CA MET A 124 0.39 3.47 -10.81
C MET A 124 -0.60 2.79 -11.75
N THR A 125 -1.85 2.60 -11.33
CA THR A 125 -2.90 2.05 -12.18
C THR A 125 -3.18 2.97 -13.37
N THR A 126 -3.32 4.26 -13.14
CA THR A 126 -3.51 5.26 -14.22
C THR A 126 -2.33 5.24 -15.19
N PHE A 127 -1.10 5.26 -14.68
CA PHE A 127 0.09 5.18 -15.51
C PHE A 127 0.10 3.90 -16.37
N TYR A 128 -0.21 2.76 -15.75
CA TYR A 128 -0.28 1.47 -16.45
C TYR A 128 -1.33 1.50 -17.56
N LEU A 129 -2.53 2.00 -17.28
CA LEU A 129 -3.61 2.08 -18.26
C LEU A 129 -3.23 2.96 -19.46
N LEU A 130 -2.65 4.15 -19.21
CA LEU A 130 -2.35 5.14 -20.23
C LEU A 130 -1.06 4.89 -21.01
N HIS A 131 -0.11 4.14 -20.44
CA HIS A 131 1.22 3.98 -21.05
C HIS A 131 1.58 2.54 -21.41
N LYS A 132 0.87 1.55 -20.83
CA LYS A 132 1.19 0.13 -21.04
C LYS A 132 0.04 -0.67 -21.61
N THR A 133 -1.21 -0.24 -21.37
CA THR A 133 -2.40 -0.95 -21.87
C THR A 133 -2.91 -0.31 -23.16
N TYR A 134 -3.22 0.98 -23.12
CA TYR A 134 -3.66 1.76 -24.26
C TYR A 134 -3.13 3.20 -24.15
N VAL A 135 -2.41 3.62 -25.19
CA VAL A 135 -1.87 4.99 -25.30
C VAL A 135 -2.82 5.82 -26.15
N PRO A 136 -3.67 6.68 -25.55
CA PRO A 136 -4.60 7.51 -26.31
C PRO A 136 -3.86 8.47 -27.24
N LYS A 137 -4.37 8.61 -28.48
CA LYS A 137 -3.83 9.54 -29.46
C LYS A 137 -4.67 10.82 -29.49
N LYS A 138 -4.04 11.91 -29.93
CA LYS A 138 -4.73 13.19 -30.09
C LYS A 138 -5.95 13.04 -31.00
N GLY A 139 -7.12 13.44 -30.49
CA GLY A 139 -8.39 13.40 -31.23
C GLY A 139 -9.21 12.12 -31.02
N GLU A 140 -8.70 11.14 -30.30
CA GLU A 140 -9.50 9.96 -29.94
C GLU A 140 -10.49 10.27 -28.81
N THR A 141 -11.63 9.59 -28.84
CA THR A 141 -12.62 9.62 -27.77
C THR A 141 -12.45 8.38 -26.92
N VAL A 142 -12.28 8.57 -25.61
CA VAL A 142 -12.14 7.48 -24.65
C VAL A 142 -13.36 7.43 -23.73
N LEU A 143 -13.98 6.25 -23.60
CA LEU A 143 -15.00 5.99 -22.60
C LEU A 143 -14.33 5.48 -21.32
N PHE A 144 -14.52 6.19 -20.23
CA PHE A 144 -13.95 5.82 -18.93
C PHE A 144 -15.05 5.57 -17.90
N HIS A 145 -15.13 4.33 -17.38
CA HIS A 145 -16.09 3.97 -16.33
C HIS A 145 -15.57 4.42 -14.96
N ALA A 146 -16.51 4.89 -14.09
CA ALA A 146 -16.19 5.40 -12.76
C ALA A 146 -15.15 6.55 -12.76
N ALA A 147 -15.26 7.49 -13.69
CA ALA A 147 -14.34 8.62 -13.85
C ALA A 147 -14.19 9.50 -12.59
N ALA A 148 -15.20 9.53 -11.71
CA ALA A 148 -15.13 10.22 -10.41
C ALA A 148 -14.42 9.38 -9.32
N GLY A 149 -14.05 8.15 -9.61
CA GLY A 149 -13.33 7.28 -8.68
C GLY A 149 -11.85 7.60 -8.59
N GLY A 150 -11.14 6.93 -7.66
CA GLY A 150 -9.75 7.22 -7.37
C GLY A 150 -8.81 7.14 -8.57
N VAL A 151 -8.98 6.19 -9.48
CA VAL A 151 -8.18 6.10 -10.72
C VAL A 151 -8.58 7.21 -11.70
N GLY A 152 -9.88 7.48 -11.85
CA GLY A 152 -10.37 8.50 -12.78
C GLY A 152 -9.95 9.93 -12.43
N GLN A 153 -9.66 10.20 -11.18
CA GLN A 153 -9.15 11.52 -10.75
C GLN A 153 -7.69 11.77 -11.17
N PHE A 154 -6.96 10.74 -11.56
CA PHE A 154 -5.60 10.82 -12.10
C PHE A 154 -5.56 10.79 -13.64
N PHE A 155 -6.71 10.57 -14.29
CA PHE A 155 -6.84 10.54 -15.73
C PHE A 155 -7.03 11.94 -16.28
#